data_b1aded50b4428c07c416a9cdf4f47bbd
#
_entry.id   b1aded50b4428c07c416a9cdf4f47bbd
#
_cell.length_a   1.000
_cell.length_b   1.000
_cell.length_c   1.000
_cell.angle_alpha   90.00
_cell.angle_beta   90.00
_cell.angle_gamma   90.00
#
_symmetry.space_group_name_H-M   'P 1'
#
loop_
_entity.id
_entity.type
_entity.pdbx_description
1 polymer ?
#
loop_
_entity_poly.entity_id
_entity_poly.type
_entity_poly.pdbx_seq_one_letter_code
_entity_poly.pdbx_strand_id
1 'polypeptide(L)'
;LVARKLGEIGAAEVEVDDASREIGGTGGNVIAKFPGTVEGPALMLNAHLDTVSSTEGLEIVEEEDLIRSSGTTILGADDKAGVAIVLEALRTLRERDIPHVPIEVVFTIREEKGLLGAKALDTSRLSARHGFVLDGGENPDELVVEAPTHDNFFAVFKGRAAHAGVEPEKGVNAIAAAAGAISRVSWGRLDERTTCNVGVIKGGEARNIVPDRCEVQGEARSRDRRRLEEVISTIRAAFEGAAREFGAELEFRVERSYEGYRIEEGEPQLEAAKAAIRSLGMEPKLLASGGGSDANIFVQKGIRCLILPTGAAKVHTKEEYARPSVMAKCCEVLVRAVEEFTRRMAR
;
A
#
# COMPACT_ATOMS: atom_id res chain seq x y z
N LEU A 1 4.33 -7.11 21.04
CA LEU A 1 3.03 -7.77 21.26
C LEU A 1 2.84 -8.91 20.24
N VAL A 2 2.81 -8.63 18.93
CA VAL A 2 2.51 -9.62 17.88
C VAL A 2 3.53 -10.76 17.86
N ALA A 3 4.82 -10.48 18.00
CA ALA A 3 5.87 -11.51 18.06
C ALA A 3 5.61 -12.52 19.21
N ARG A 4 5.21 -12.02 20.39
CA ARG A 4 4.84 -12.90 21.52
C ARG A 4 3.60 -13.75 21.18
N LYS A 5 2.55 -13.14 20.59
CA LYS A 5 1.34 -13.88 20.19
C LYS A 5 1.63 -14.97 19.16
N LEU A 6 2.49 -14.71 18.19
CA LEU A 6 2.91 -15.73 17.21
C LEU A 6 3.61 -16.92 17.89
N GLY A 7 4.50 -16.64 18.86
CA GLY A 7 5.12 -17.70 19.68
C GLY A 7 4.10 -18.49 20.50
N GLU A 8 3.13 -17.83 21.15
CA GLU A 8 2.05 -18.47 21.92
C GLU A 8 1.16 -19.35 21.03
N ILE A 9 0.93 -18.96 19.75
CA ILE A 9 0.18 -19.76 18.77
C ILE A 9 1.00 -21.00 18.33
N GLY A 10 2.32 -20.97 18.43
CA GLY A 10 3.17 -22.13 18.13
C GLY A 10 4.11 -21.96 16.94
N ALA A 11 4.51 -20.73 16.64
CA ALA A 11 5.59 -20.50 15.67
C ALA A 11 6.89 -21.20 16.15
N ALA A 12 7.57 -21.89 15.24
CA ALA A 12 8.87 -22.52 15.53
C ALA A 12 9.99 -21.46 15.62
N GLU A 13 9.87 -20.41 14.84
CA GLU A 13 10.79 -19.26 14.84
C GLU A 13 9.97 -17.98 14.85
N VAL A 14 10.41 -17.00 15.62
CA VAL A 14 9.89 -15.62 15.59
C VAL A 14 11.07 -14.67 15.71
N GLU A 15 11.23 -13.82 14.73
CA GLU A 15 12.27 -12.80 14.72
C GLU A 15 11.71 -11.41 14.42
N VAL A 16 12.40 -10.38 14.83
CA VAL A 16 12.18 -9.00 14.43
C VAL A 16 13.44 -8.57 13.70
N ASP A 17 13.29 -8.17 12.45
CA ASP A 17 14.42 -7.73 11.64
C ASP A 17 14.90 -6.33 12.07
N ASP A 18 15.94 -5.84 11.44
CA ASP A 18 16.52 -4.53 11.71
C ASP A 18 16.20 -3.47 10.63
N ALA A 19 15.10 -3.67 9.89
CA ALA A 19 14.64 -2.75 8.83
C ALA A 19 14.61 -1.28 9.29
N SER A 20 14.26 -1.02 10.56
CA SER A 20 14.23 0.35 11.11
C SER A 20 15.57 1.08 11.05
N ARG A 21 16.70 0.38 10.98
CA ARG A 21 18.03 1.00 10.83
C ARG A 21 18.16 1.69 9.48
N GLU A 22 17.54 1.14 8.43
CA GLU A 22 17.60 1.68 7.07
C GLU A 22 16.50 2.70 6.81
N ILE A 23 15.29 2.42 7.31
CA ILE A 23 14.10 3.22 6.99
C ILE A 23 13.66 4.16 8.12
N GLY A 24 14.34 4.14 9.24
CA GLY A 24 14.01 4.89 10.46
C GLY A 24 12.90 4.23 11.27
N GLY A 25 12.80 4.56 12.55
CA GLY A 25 11.84 3.98 13.50
C GLY A 25 12.54 3.23 14.65
N THR A 26 11.74 2.56 15.48
CA THR A 26 12.22 1.86 16.70
C THR A 26 11.92 0.36 16.68
N GLY A 27 11.28 -0.15 15.62
CA GLY A 27 10.93 -1.56 15.47
C GLY A 27 11.46 -2.11 14.15
N GLY A 28 11.10 -3.35 13.82
CA GLY A 28 11.39 -4.02 12.56
C GLY A 28 10.17 -4.79 12.06
N ASN A 29 10.30 -5.38 10.88
CA ASN A 29 9.32 -6.35 10.43
C ASN A 29 9.36 -7.57 11.35
N VAL A 30 8.22 -8.17 11.61
CA VAL A 30 8.12 -9.41 12.39
C VAL A 30 7.96 -10.57 11.44
N ILE A 31 8.88 -11.52 11.51
CA ILE A 31 8.87 -12.72 10.67
C ILE A 31 8.64 -13.92 11.60
N ALA A 32 7.69 -14.78 11.26
CA ALA A 32 7.46 -16.01 12.00
C ALA A 32 7.26 -17.20 11.07
N LYS A 33 7.76 -18.37 11.47
CA LYS A 33 7.66 -19.61 10.70
C LYS A 33 6.90 -20.68 11.45
N PHE A 34 5.88 -21.20 10.80
CA PHE A 34 5.07 -22.31 11.28
C PHE A 34 5.36 -23.55 10.43
N PRO A 35 5.81 -24.65 11.02
CA PRO A 35 5.99 -25.92 10.31
C PRO A 35 4.66 -26.36 9.69
N GLY A 36 4.71 -26.88 8.48
CA GLY A 36 3.54 -27.53 7.88
C GLY A 36 3.17 -28.83 8.60
N THR A 37 1.91 -29.16 8.59
CA THR A 37 1.43 -30.50 8.98
C THR A 37 1.50 -31.48 7.83
N VAL A 38 1.67 -30.95 6.60
CA VAL A 38 1.91 -31.72 5.38
C VAL A 38 3.07 -31.12 4.60
N GLU A 39 3.73 -31.90 3.75
CA GLU A 39 4.80 -31.42 2.89
C GLU A 39 4.25 -30.58 1.74
N GLY A 40 4.93 -29.51 1.40
CA GLY A 40 4.58 -28.62 0.31
C GLY A 40 5.39 -27.31 0.34
N PRO A 41 5.23 -26.43 -0.66
CA PRO A 41 5.87 -25.14 -0.67
C PRO A 41 5.26 -24.24 0.42
N ALA A 42 6.09 -23.42 1.05
CA ALA A 42 5.61 -22.47 2.05
C ALA A 42 4.63 -21.44 1.45
N LEU A 43 3.66 -21.02 2.25
CA LEU A 43 2.71 -19.95 1.96
C LEU A 43 2.99 -18.76 2.88
N MET A 44 3.15 -17.55 2.31
CA MET A 44 3.31 -16.33 3.09
C MET A 44 1.96 -15.75 3.47
N LEU A 45 1.83 -15.28 4.72
CA LEU A 45 0.74 -14.43 5.18
C LEU A 45 1.31 -13.09 5.63
N ASN A 46 0.75 -11.99 5.12
CA ASN A 46 1.25 -10.65 5.43
C ASN A 46 0.10 -9.72 5.86
N ALA A 47 0.44 -8.78 6.73
CA ALA A 47 -0.33 -7.60 7.13
C ALA A 47 0.64 -6.52 7.61
N HIS A 48 0.23 -5.25 7.65
CA HIS A 48 1.12 -4.20 8.17
C HIS A 48 0.78 -3.73 9.59
N LEU A 49 1.79 -3.24 10.30
CA LEU A 49 1.68 -2.88 11.73
C LEU A 49 1.49 -1.38 11.95
N ASP A 50 1.87 -0.55 11.03
CA ASP A 50 1.73 0.90 11.15
C ASP A 50 0.32 1.39 10.77
N THR A 51 0.12 2.67 10.88
CA THR A 51 -1.11 3.37 10.51
C THR A 51 -0.75 4.66 9.78
N VAL A 52 -1.62 5.12 8.90
CA VAL A 52 -1.41 6.32 8.06
C VAL A 52 -1.14 7.58 8.88
N SER A 53 -1.77 7.69 10.06
CA SER A 53 -1.60 8.79 11.01
C SER A 53 -1.57 8.31 12.45
N SER A 54 -1.23 9.20 13.40
CA SER A 54 -1.18 8.86 14.83
C SER A 54 -2.54 8.45 15.35
N THR A 55 -2.53 7.42 16.20
CA THR A 55 -3.67 6.96 17.00
C THR A 55 -3.52 7.36 18.48
N GLU A 56 -2.66 8.33 18.80
CA GLU A 56 -2.51 8.84 20.15
C GLU A 56 -3.83 9.45 20.64
N GLY A 57 -4.29 9.00 21.82
CA GLY A 57 -5.59 9.38 22.35
C GLY A 57 -6.78 8.63 21.73
N LEU A 58 -6.55 7.51 21.05
CA LEU A 58 -7.62 6.66 20.52
C LEU A 58 -8.54 6.20 21.65
N GLU A 59 -9.81 6.51 21.51
CA GLU A 59 -10.91 5.95 22.29
C GLU A 59 -11.73 5.04 21.39
N ILE A 60 -11.77 3.76 21.75
CA ILE A 60 -12.52 2.72 21.01
C ILE A 60 -13.97 2.75 21.46
N VAL A 61 -14.88 2.80 20.50
CA VAL A 61 -16.33 2.66 20.69
C VAL A 61 -16.77 1.35 20.06
N GLU A 62 -17.37 0.51 20.86
CA GLU A 62 -17.95 -0.78 20.43
C GLU A 62 -19.48 -0.69 20.50
N GLU A 63 -20.15 -0.94 19.40
CA GLU A 63 -21.61 -0.92 19.26
C GLU A 63 -22.04 -2.20 18.53
N GLU A 64 -22.73 -3.12 19.21
CA GLU A 64 -23.18 -4.41 18.64
C GLU A 64 -22.12 -5.07 17.71
N ASP A 65 -22.23 -4.83 16.40
CA ASP A 65 -21.34 -5.36 15.35
C ASP A 65 -20.51 -4.25 14.70
N LEU A 66 -20.07 -3.26 15.46
CA LEU A 66 -19.29 -2.14 14.96
C LEU A 66 -18.19 -1.74 15.95
N ILE A 67 -16.96 -1.64 15.47
CA ILE A 67 -15.82 -1.05 16.17
C ILE A 67 -15.39 0.19 15.40
N ARG A 68 -15.31 1.33 16.08
CA ARG A 68 -14.86 2.61 15.53
C ARG A 68 -14.09 3.44 16.56
N SER A 69 -13.44 4.50 16.13
CA SER A 69 -12.93 5.51 17.06
C SER A 69 -14.05 6.43 17.54
N SER A 70 -13.81 7.18 18.62
CA SER A 70 -14.72 8.27 19.05
C SER A 70 -14.81 9.43 18.05
N GLY A 71 -14.00 9.43 16.97
CA GLY A 71 -13.92 10.47 15.96
C GLY A 71 -12.79 11.48 16.18
N THR A 72 -12.00 11.33 17.25
CA THR A 72 -10.82 12.18 17.51
C THR A 72 -9.63 11.78 16.64
N THR A 73 -9.44 10.46 16.45
CA THR A 73 -8.39 9.85 15.64
C THR A 73 -8.99 8.91 14.58
N ILE A 74 -8.17 8.38 13.69
CA ILE A 74 -8.51 7.17 12.94
C ILE A 74 -8.62 5.99 13.91
N LEU A 75 -9.27 4.90 13.50
CA LEU A 75 -9.31 3.65 14.29
C LEU A 75 -7.99 2.87 14.18
N GLY A 76 -7.39 2.84 13.00
CA GLY A 76 -6.25 2.00 12.66
C GLY A 76 -6.65 0.55 12.42
N ALA A 77 -7.89 0.31 11.97
CA ALA A 77 -8.32 -1.00 11.49
C ALA A 77 -7.53 -1.43 10.26
N ASP A 78 -7.14 -0.46 9.46
CA ASP A 78 -6.09 -0.56 8.46
C ASP A 78 -4.71 -0.41 9.13
N ASP A 79 -3.91 -1.48 9.37
CA ASP A 79 -4.25 -2.87 9.01
C ASP A 79 -4.23 -3.80 10.24
N LYS A 80 -4.68 -3.30 11.41
CA LYS A 80 -4.80 -4.15 12.61
C LYS A 80 -5.86 -5.24 12.44
N ALA A 81 -6.84 -5.03 11.53
CA ALA A 81 -7.82 -6.05 11.19
C ALA A 81 -7.13 -7.24 10.48
N GLY A 82 -6.27 -6.98 9.51
CA GLY A 82 -5.47 -8.01 8.84
C GLY A 82 -4.56 -8.76 9.81
N VAL A 83 -3.87 -8.02 10.70
CA VAL A 83 -3.06 -8.64 11.76
C VAL A 83 -3.90 -9.57 12.65
N ALA A 84 -5.09 -9.14 13.07
CA ALA A 84 -5.98 -9.95 13.92
C ALA A 84 -6.46 -11.20 13.16
N ILE A 85 -6.84 -11.06 11.89
CA ILE A 85 -7.29 -12.16 11.03
C ILE A 85 -6.18 -13.20 10.86
N VAL A 86 -4.94 -12.79 10.58
CA VAL A 86 -3.80 -13.73 10.45
C VAL A 86 -3.58 -14.49 11.75
N LEU A 87 -3.55 -13.80 12.90
CA LEU A 87 -3.36 -14.45 14.20
C LEU A 87 -4.49 -15.45 14.52
N GLU A 88 -5.73 -15.09 14.25
CA GLU A 88 -6.88 -15.96 14.53
C GLU A 88 -6.97 -17.14 13.55
N ALA A 89 -6.62 -16.92 12.27
CA ALA A 89 -6.54 -18.00 11.28
C ALA A 89 -5.50 -19.06 11.69
N LEU A 90 -4.30 -18.64 12.11
CA LEU A 90 -3.26 -19.55 12.61
C LEU A 90 -3.70 -20.33 13.84
N ARG A 91 -4.38 -19.66 14.78
CA ARG A 91 -4.97 -20.30 15.96
C ARG A 91 -6.00 -21.36 15.53
N THR A 92 -6.91 -20.98 14.63
CA THR A 92 -7.97 -21.87 14.12
C THR A 92 -7.40 -23.08 13.41
N LEU A 93 -6.36 -22.90 12.55
CA LEU A 93 -5.68 -24.01 11.89
C LEU A 93 -5.14 -25.03 12.90
N ARG A 94 -4.51 -24.54 13.98
CA ARG A 94 -3.95 -25.36 15.05
C ARG A 94 -5.03 -26.03 15.91
N GLU A 95 -6.03 -25.28 16.40
CA GLU A 95 -7.05 -25.79 17.32
C GLU A 95 -7.98 -26.81 16.66
N ARG A 96 -8.17 -26.72 15.35
CA ARG A 96 -9.02 -27.61 14.56
C ARG A 96 -8.25 -28.70 13.81
N ASP A 97 -6.93 -28.78 14.04
CA ASP A 97 -6.03 -29.73 13.34
C ASP A 97 -6.21 -29.71 11.80
N ILE A 98 -6.39 -28.50 11.23
CA ILE A 98 -6.54 -28.33 9.77
C ILE A 98 -5.19 -28.54 9.11
N PRO A 99 -5.06 -29.50 8.15
CA PRO A 99 -3.82 -29.72 7.43
C PRO A 99 -3.38 -28.49 6.63
N HIS A 100 -2.11 -28.09 6.76
CA HIS A 100 -1.55 -26.96 6.03
C HIS A 100 -0.07 -27.19 5.68
N VAL A 101 0.35 -26.60 4.55
CA VAL A 101 1.76 -26.47 4.17
C VAL A 101 2.49 -25.53 5.15
N PRO A 102 3.84 -25.48 5.15
CA PRO A 102 4.55 -24.48 5.96
C PRO A 102 4.02 -23.08 5.73
N ILE A 103 3.85 -22.29 6.81
CA ILE A 103 3.37 -20.91 6.74
C ILE A 103 4.47 -19.96 7.24
N GLU A 104 4.74 -18.92 6.48
CA GLU A 104 5.65 -17.83 6.84
C GLU A 104 4.84 -16.54 7.02
N VAL A 105 4.77 -16.04 8.24
CA VAL A 105 4.09 -14.78 8.55
C VAL A 105 5.09 -13.65 8.44
N VAL A 106 4.70 -12.57 7.78
CA VAL A 106 5.47 -11.33 7.71
C VAL A 106 4.57 -10.18 8.09
N PHE A 107 4.79 -9.59 9.26
CA PHE A 107 4.16 -8.33 9.62
C PHE A 107 5.12 -7.18 9.38
N THR A 108 4.75 -6.30 8.47
CA THR A 108 5.60 -5.20 8.00
C THR A 108 5.39 -3.93 8.80
N ILE A 109 6.36 -3.04 8.73
CA ILE A 109 6.31 -1.69 9.30
C ILE A 109 6.39 -0.65 8.17
N ARG A 110 5.81 0.54 8.41
CA ARG A 110 5.90 1.68 7.48
C ARG A 110 5.40 1.38 6.05
N GLU A 111 4.34 0.60 5.95
CA GLU A 111 3.63 0.37 4.70
C GLU A 111 3.09 1.70 4.17
N GLU A 112 2.40 2.45 5.02
CA GLU A 112 1.75 3.74 4.80
C GLU A 112 2.71 4.89 4.44
N LYS A 113 4.01 4.65 4.58
CA LYS A 113 5.06 5.59 4.20
C LYS A 113 5.78 5.18 2.91
N GLY A 114 5.10 4.40 2.07
CA GLY A 114 5.58 3.96 0.76
C GLY A 114 6.20 2.58 0.75
N LEU A 115 5.60 1.63 1.47
CA LEU A 115 5.93 0.20 1.47
C LEU A 115 7.36 -0.06 1.99
N LEU A 116 7.83 0.78 2.93
CA LEU A 116 9.25 0.81 3.31
C LEU A 116 9.68 -0.48 3.99
N GLY A 117 8.83 -1.06 4.86
CA GLY A 117 9.13 -2.31 5.54
C GLY A 117 9.31 -3.48 4.57
N ALA A 118 8.38 -3.64 3.63
CA ALA A 118 8.49 -4.65 2.59
C ALA A 118 9.70 -4.42 1.67
N LYS A 119 10.05 -3.17 1.36
CA LYS A 119 11.25 -2.81 0.59
C LYS A 119 12.54 -3.23 1.32
N ALA A 120 12.63 -2.95 2.62
CA ALA A 120 13.80 -3.27 3.43
C ALA A 120 13.90 -4.76 3.81
N LEU A 121 12.79 -5.51 3.73
CA LEU A 121 12.77 -6.93 4.07
C LEU A 121 13.74 -7.74 3.19
N ASP A 122 14.64 -8.49 3.82
CA ASP A 122 15.44 -9.50 3.15
C ASP A 122 14.62 -10.76 2.90
N THR A 123 14.10 -10.91 1.67
CA THR A 123 13.28 -12.05 1.27
C THR A 123 14.07 -13.36 1.11
N SER A 124 15.40 -13.38 1.22
CA SER A 124 16.17 -14.62 1.27
C SER A 124 15.89 -15.45 2.54
N ARG A 125 15.31 -14.82 3.57
CA ARG A 125 14.81 -15.46 4.79
C ARG A 125 13.53 -16.25 4.59
N LEU A 126 12.84 -16.03 3.44
CA LEU A 126 11.56 -16.65 3.10
C LEU A 126 11.76 -17.71 2.01
N SER A 127 11.10 -18.83 2.18
CA SER A 127 11.01 -19.88 1.17
C SER A 127 9.74 -19.78 0.32
N ALA A 128 8.72 -19.08 0.80
CA ALA A 128 7.45 -18.87 0.12
C ALA A 128 7.63 -18.22 -1.25
N ARG A 129 6.82 -18.67 -2.21
CA ARG A 129 6.71 -18.09 -3.55
C ARG A 129 5.28 -17.63 -3.87
N HIS A 130 4.36 -17.92 -2.97
CA HIS A 130 2.96 -17.50 -3.01
C HIS A 130 2.57 -16.91 -1.66
N GLY A 131 1.67 -15.97 -1.65
CA GLY A 131 1.24 -15.35 -0.39
C GLY A 131 -0.15 -14.74 -0.46
N PHE A 132 -0.72 -14.53 0.72
CA PHE A 132 -1.89 -13.70 0.96
C PHE A 132 -1.48 -12.46 1.75
N VAL A 133 -1.89 -11.29 1.27
CA VAL A 133 -1.73 -10.00 1.93
C VAL A 133 -3.10 -9.59 2.45
N LEU A 134 -3.23 -9.44 3.75
CA LEU A 134 -4.49 -9.06 4.41
C LEU A 134 -4.55 -7.54 4.52
N ASP A 135 -4.85 -6.87 3.41
CA ASP A 135 -4.85 -5.42 3.27
C ASP A 135 -5.95 -4.99 2.26
N GLY A 136 -7.00 -5.78 2.19
CA GLY A 136 -8.15 -5.54 1.32
C GLY A 136 -9.30 -4.82 2.01
N GLY A 137 -10.38 -4.60 1.25
CA GLY A 137 -11.55 -3.86 1.68
C GLY A 137 -12.49 -4.60 2.63
N GLU A 138 -13.70 -4.03 2.75
CA GLU A 138 -14.74 -4.47 3.68
C GLU A 138 -15.37 -5.82 3.30
N ASN A 139 -15.55 -6.09 2.00
CA ASN A 139 -16.38 -7.21 1.58
C ASN A 139 -15.59 -8.52 1.52
N PRO A 140 -16.03 -9.59 2.19
CA PRO A 140 -15.30 -10.86 2.28
C PRO A 140 -15.21 -11.66 0.97
N ASP A 141 -15.95 -11.28 -0.06
CA ASP A 141 -15.96 -11.90 -1.39
C ASP A 141 -15.05 -11.18 -2.42
N GLU A 142 -14.37 -10.10 -2.02
CA GLU A 142 -13.54 -9.28 -2.90
C GLU A 142 -12.07 -9.67 -2.83
N LEU A 143 -11.47 -9.90 -3.99
CA LEU A 143 -10.06 -10.27 -4.15
C LEU A 143 -9.36 -9.22 -5.03
N VAL A 144 -8.33 -8.55 -4.53
CA VAL A 144 -7.57 -7.60 -5.36
C VAL A 144 -6.48 -8.34 -6.12
N VAL A 145 -6.64 -8.43 -7.42
CA VAL A 145 -5.75 -9.18 -8.34
C VAL A 145 -4.83 -8.30 -9.16
N GLU A 146 -5.04 -6.99 -9.16
CA GLU A 146 -4.25 -6.04 -9.97
C GLU A 146 -4.01 -4.76 -9.17
N ALA A 147 -2.77 -4.24 -9.18
CA ALA A 147 -2.40 -2.97 -8.58
C ALA A 147 -1.54 -2.13 -9.54
N PRO A 148 -1.56 -0.78 -9.44
CA PRO A 148 -0.87 0.09 -10.38
C PRO A 148 0.64 0.15 -10.13
N THR A 149 1.37 0.58 -11.15
CA THR A 149 2.69 1.20 -11.01
C THR A 149 2.52 2.64 -10.54
N HIS A 150 3.40 3.11 -9.67
CA HIS A 150 3.36 4.43 -9.06
C HIS A 150 4.68 5.17 -9.24
N ASP A 151 4.61 6.32 -9.89
CA ASP A 151 5.71 7.28 -10.03
C ASP A 151 5.40 8.57 -9.29
N ASN A 152 6.37 9.04 -8.51
CA ASN A 152 6.39 10.39 -7.94
C ASN A 152 7.19 11.30 -8.87
N PHE A 153 6.76 12.54 -9.04
CA PHE A 153 7.56 13.55 -9.71
C PHE A 153 7.79 14.76 -8.81
N PHE A 154 8.96 15.35 -8.98
CA PHE A 154 9.42 16.53 -8.26
C PHE A 154 9.94 17.53 -9.25
N ALA A 155 9.45 18.76 -9.19
CA ALA A 155 9.84 19.84 -10.06
C ALA A 155 10.24 21.07 -9.24
N VAL A 156 11.32 21.72 -9.61
CA VAL A 156 11.76 22.98 -9.02
C VAL A 156 11.93 23.98 -10.15
N PHE A 157 11.07 25.00 -10.16
CA PHE A 157 11.23 26.16 -11.02
C PHE A 157 12.14 27.17 -10.33
N LYS A 158 13.22 27.54 -11.03
CA LYS A 158 14.18 28.56 -10.58
C LYS A 158 14.04 29.80 -11.46
N GLY A 159 13.66 30.90 -10.84
CA GLY A 159 13.50 32.18 -11.47
C GLY A 159 14.62 33.16 -11.05
N ARG A 160 14.24 34.43 -10.89
CA ARG A 160 15.14 35.47 -10.42
C ARG A 160 14.35 36.48 -9.59
N ALA A 161 14.83 36.76 -8.38
CA ALA A 161 14.23 37.72 -7.49
C ALA A 161 14.39 39.17 -8.04
N ALA A 162 13.39 39.99 -7.79
CA ALA A 162 13.41 41.43 -8.04
C ALA A 162 12.39 42.13 -7.12
N HIS A 163 12.51 43.46 -6.96
CA HIS A 163 11.51 44.22 -6.23
C HIS A 163 10.23 44.38 -7.08
N ALA A 164 9.13 43.78 -6.62
CA ALA A 164 7.90 43.65 -7.42
C ALA A 164 7.25 45.01 -7.84
N GLY A 165 7.52 46.08 -7.12
CA GLY A 165 6.97 47.41 -7.42
C GLY A 165 7.96 48.39 -8.06
N VAL A 166 9.27 48.07 -8.14
CA VAL A 166 10.31 48.99 -8.64
C VAL A 166 10.86 48.52 -9.97
N GLU A 167 11.21 47.26 -10.09
CA GLU A 167 11.86 46.72 -11.29
C GLU A 167 11.44 45.25 -11.55
N PRO A 168 10.10 44.97 -11.60
CA PRO A 168 9.60 43.60 -11.79
C PRO A 168 10.09 42.95 -13.07
N GLU A 169 10.41 43.74 -14.11
CA GLU A 169 10.94 43.25 -15.40
C GLU A 169 12.34 42.64 -15.31
N LYS A 170 13.07 42.90 -14.25
CA LYS A 170 14.36 42.22 -13.98
C LYS A 170 14.17 40.88 -13.32
N GLY A 171 12.98 40.60 -12.79
CA GLY A 171 12.64 39.33 -12.16
C GLY A 171 12.19 38.25 -13.16
N VAL A 172 12.23 37.00 -12.70
CA VAL A 172 11.59 35.85 -13.34
C VAL A 172 10.75 35.13 -12.30
N ASN A 173 9.43 35.19 -12.47
CA ASN A 173 8.49 34.69 -11.47
C ASN A 173 8.33 33.16 -11.53
N ALA A 174 8.96 32.45 -10.61
CA ALA A 174 8.91 30.98 -10.52
C ALA A 174 7.51 30.44 -10.19
N ILE A 175 6.69 31.18 -9.41
CA ILE A 175 5.31 30.77 -9.12
C ILE A 175 4.46 30.85 -10.39
N ALA A 176 4.61 31.91 -11.19
CA ALA A 176 3.88 32.05 -12.44
C ALA A 176 4.25 30.94 -13.43
N ALA A 177 5.54 30.60 -13.51
CA ALA A 177 6.01 29.48 -14.34
C ALA A 177 5.40 28.13 -13.89
N ALA A 178 5.41 27.86 -12.58
CA ALA A 178 4.82 26.63 -12.01
C ALA A 178 3.31 26.58 -12.24
N ALA A 179 2.58 27.67 -12.02
CA ALA A 179 1.13 27.73 -12.26
C ALA A 179 0.80 27.52 -13.74
N GLY A 180 1.59 28.13 -14.65
CA GLY A 180 1.47 27.92 -16.10
C GLY A 180 1.72 26.46 -16.50
N ALA A 181 2.67 25.80 -15.85
CA ALA A 181 2.94 24.37 -16.09
C ALA A 181 1.76 23.50 -15.64
N ILE A 182 1.28 23.71 -14.41
CA ILE A 182 0.18 22.92 -13.82
C ILE A 182 -1.10 23.08 -14.67
N SER A 183 -1.41 24.29 -15.15
CA SER A 183 -2.63 24.55 -15.93
C SER A 183 -2.66 23.88 -17.31
N ARG A 184 -1.55 23.38 -17.82
CA ARG A 184 -1.42 22.70 -19.13
C ARG A 184 -1.65 21.18 -19.06
N VAL A 185 -1.77 20.64 -17.87
CA VAL A 185 -1.94 19.19 -17.65
C VAL A 185 -3.34 18.92 -17.14
N SER A 186 -3.96 17.85 -17.62
CA SER A 186 -5.20 17.32 -17.03
C SER A 186 -4.85 16.48 -15.79
N TRP A 187 -5.45 16.82 -14.67
CA TRP A 187 -5.21 16.14 -13.39
C TRP A 187 -6.43 15.32 -12.95
N GLY A 188 -6.21 14.41 -12.01
CA GLY A 188 -7.22 13.52 -11.48
C GLY A 188 -7.27 12.18 -12.22
N ARG A 189 -8.47 11.67 -12.46
CA ARG A 189 -8.67 10.41 -13.19
C ARG A 189 -8.63 10.67 -14.69
N LEU A 190 -7.59 10.16 -15.34
CA LEU A 190 -7.40 10.32 -16.79
C LEU A 190 -8.15 9.27 -17.59
N ASP A 191 -8.23 8.06 -17.06
CA ASP A 191 -8.98 6.92 -17.60
C ASP A 191 -9.26 5.90 -16.48
N GLU A 192 -9.89 4.75 -16.81
CA GLU A 192 -10.25 3.72 -15.82
C GLU A 192 -9.05 3.11 -15.07
N ARG A 193 -7.85 3.23 -15.64
CA ARG A 193 -6.63 2.59 -15.15
C ARG A 193 -5.58 3.59 -14.66
N THR A 194 -5.80 4.91 -14.90
CA THR A 194 -4.74 5.92 -14.76
C THR A 194 -5.22 7.14 -14.00
N THR A 195 -4.43 7.55 -13.03
CA THR A 195 -4.63 8.80 -12.27
C THR A 195 -3.33 9.58 -12.20
N CYS A 196 -3.42 10.91 -12.08
CA CYS A 196 -2.29 11.75 -11.70
C CYS A 196 -2.74 12.92 -10.85
N ASN A 197 -1.85 13.45 -10.03
CA ASN A 197 -2.16 14.53 -9.10
C ASN A 197 -0.95 15.43 -8.84
N VAL A 198 -1.21 16.72 -8.62
CA VAL A 198 -0.28 17.65 -7.95
C VAL A 198 -0.75 17.78 -6.50
N GLY A 199 0.04 17.27 -5.56
CA GLY A 199 -0.30 17.27 -4.15
C GLY A 199 0.31 18.42 -3.37
N VAL A 200 1.44 18.97 -3.84
CA VAL A 200 2.18 20.03 -3.15
C VAL A 200 2.67 21.09 -4.12
N ILE A 201 2.47 22.36 -3.76
CA ILE A 201 3.13 23.51 -4.38
C ILE A 201 3.62 24.45 -3.27
N LYS A 202 4.89 24.87 -3.35
CA LYS A 202 5.51 25.81 -2.40
C LYS A 202 6.38 26.81 -3.12
N GLY A 203 6.20 28.09 -2.88
CA GLY A 203 7.02 29.12 -3.51
C GLY A 203 6.80 30.50 -2.94
N GLY A 204 7.81 31.37 -3.10
CA GLY A 204 7.81 32.76 -2.65
C GLY A 204 8.08 32.92 -1.16
N GLU A 205 8.62 34.10 -0.80
CA GLU A 205 8.95 34.48 0.58
C GLU A 205 8.12 35.66 1.05
N ALA A 206 7.90 36.66 0.18
CA ALA A 206 7.17 37.89 0.49
C ALA A 206 6.41 38.44 -0.72
N ARG A 207 5.28 39.09 -0.46
CA ARG A 207 4.38 39.66 -1.49
C ARG A 207 5.01 40.72 -2.39
N ASN A 208 6.04 41.41 -1.95
CA ASN A 208 6.74 42.49 -2.65
C ASN A 208 8.06 42.04 -3.32
N ILE A 209 8.32 40.74 -3.37
CA ILE A 209 9.46 40.16 -4.05
C ILE A 209 8.93 39.26 -5.18
N VAL A 210 9.48 39.38 -6.39
CA VAL A 210 9.27 38.41 -7.46
C VAL A 210 9.86 37.08 -7.02
N PRO A 211 9.09 35.98 -6.91
CA PRO A 211 9.59 34.73 -6.36
C PRO A 211 10.57 34.04 -7.33
N ASP A 212 11.75 33.71 -6.84
CA ASP A 212 12.82 33.06 -7.58
C ASP A 212 12.83 31.53 -7.46
N ARG A 213 11.94 30.96 -6.63
CA ARG A 213 11.83 29.52 -6.45
C ARG A 213 10.38 29.10 -6.25
N CYS A 214 9.99 28.01 -6.93
CA CYS A 214 8.74 27.30 -6.70
C CYS A 214 8.94 25.80 -6.87
N GLU A 215 8.52 25.05 -5.86
CA GLU A 215 8.57 23.58 -5.84
C GLU A 215 7.18 23.02 -6.10
N VAL A 216 7.11 21.98 -6.92
CA VAL A 216 5.88 21.23 -7.22
C VAL A 216 6.18 19.76 -7.02
N GLN A 217 5.30 19.05 -6.30
CA GLN A 217 5.39 17.62 -6.11
C GLN A 217 4.05 16.98 -6.47
N GLY A 218 4.13 15.87 -7.16
CA GLY A 218 2.96 15.12 -7.56
C GLY A 218 3.25 13.65 -7.82
N GLU A 219 2.22 12.95 -8.21
CA GLU A 219 2.27 11.52 -8.50
C GLU A 219 1.49 11.17 -9.76
N ALA A 220 1.80 10.03 -10.34
CA ALA A 220 0.97 9.37 -11.34
C ALA A 220 0.96 7.87 -11.08
N ARG A 221 -0.21 7.25 -11.28
CA ARG A 221 -0.42 5.82 -11.11
C ARG A 221 -1.12 5.27 -12.34
N SER A 222 -0.69 4.11 -12.81
CA SER A 222 -1.40 3.39 -13.86
C SER A 222 -1.20 1.88 -13.76
N ARG A 223 -2.25 1.13 -14.08
CA ARG A 223 -2.19 -0.32 -14.30
C ARG A 223 -1.71 -0.68 -15.71
N ASP A 224 -1.42 0.35 -16.52
CA ASP A 224 -0.74 0.24 -17.81
C ASP A 224 0.56 1.04 -17.75
N ARG A 225 1.69 0.33 -17.76
CA ARG A 225 3.03 0.93 -17.64
C ARG A 225 3.32 1.92 -18.77
N ARG A 226 2.93 1.60 -20.00
CA ARG A 226 3.16 2.50 -21.15
C ARG A 226 2.37 3.79 -20.99
N ARG A 227 1.13 3.66 -20.54
CA ARG A 227 0.29 4.82 -20.25
C ARG A 227 0.86 5.70 -19.17
N LEU A 228 1.43 5.12 -18.09
CA LEU A 228 2.13 5.87 -17.06
C LEU A 228 3.31 6.66 -17.61
N GLU A 229 4.14 6.02 -18.44
CA GLU A 229 5.30 6.65 -19.09
C GLU A 229 4.86 7.83 -19.99
N GLU A 230 3.77 7.69 -20.75
CA GLU A 230 3.17 8.76 -21.54
C GLU A 230 2.70 9.93 -20.69
N VAL A 231 2.01 9.66 -19.58
CA VAL A 231 1.53 10.68 -18.63
C VAL A 231 2.70 11.45 -18.04
N ILE A 232 3.72 10.76 -17.54
CA ILE A 232 4.93 11.39 -16.98
C ILE A 232 5.65 12.23 -18.05
N SER A 233 5.75 11.73 -19.27
CA SER A 233 6.33 12.46 -20.40
C SER A 233 5.54 13.75 -20.72
N THR A 234 4.21 13.66 -20.72
CA THR A 234 3.31 14.80 -20.93
C THR A 234 3.48 15.86 -19.85
N ILE A 235 3.53 15.44 -18.57
CA ILE A 235 3.78 16.34 -17.44
C ILE A 235 5.13 17.04 -17.62
N ARG A 236 6.19 16.29 -17.88
CA ARG A 236 7.54 16.83 -18.10
C ARG A 236 7.53 17.87 -19.23
N ALA A 237 6.97 17.55 -20.38
CA ALA A 237 6.93 18.45 -21.54
C ALA A 237 6.17 19.75 -21.25
N ALA A 238 5.05 19.67 -20.52
CA ALA A 238 4.29 20.84 -20.10
C ALA A 238 5.09 21.74 -19.14
N PHE A 239 5.81 21.13 -18.19
CA PHE A 239 6.65 21.85 -17.23
C PHE A 239 7.86 22.52 -17.90
N GLU A 240 8.55 21.79 -18.80
CA GLU A 240 9.65 22.35 -19.60
C GLU A 240 9.17 23.47 -20.53
N GLY A 241 7.99 23.32 -21.15
CA GLY A 241 7.40 24.35 -22.00
C GLY A 241 7.08 25.63 -21.23
N ALA A 242 6.49 25.50 -20.04
CA ALA A 242 6.22 26.64 -19.18
C ALA A 242 7.51 27.30 -18.66
N ALA A 243 8.50 26.54 -18.26
CA ALA A 243 9.79 27.09 -17.82
C ALA A 243 10.42 27.95 -18.92
N ARG A 244 10.47 27.45 -20.16
CA ARG A 244 10.98 28.24 -21.31
C ARG A 244 10.18 29.52 -21.55
N GLU A 245 8.85 29.43 -21.51
CA GLU A 245 7.99 30.61 -21.77
C GLU A 245 8.19 31.70 -20.73
N PHE A 246 8.30 31.34 -19.46
CA PHE A 246 8.49 32.29 -18.36
C PHE A 246 9.96 32.67 -18.13
N GLY A 247 10.91 32.09 -18.86
CA GLY A 247 12.34 32.33 -18.68
C GLY A 247 12.92 31.74 -17.39
N ALA A 248 12.27 30.74 -16.81
CA ALA A 248 12.74 30.03 -15.63
C ALA A 248 13.58 28.82 -16.02
N GLU A 249 14.48 28.41 -15.12
CA GLU A 249 15.14 27.10 -15.18
C GLU A 249 14.23 26.06 -14.52
N LEU A 250 14.31 24.79 -14.99
CA LEU A 250 13.55 23.68 -14.42
C LEU A 250 14.48 22.54 -14.04
N GLU A 251 14.38 22.09 -12.81
CA GLU A 251 14.83 20.76 -12.36
C GLU A 251 13.61 19.84 -12.27
N PHE A 252 13.63 18.72 -12.99
CA PHE A 252 12.52 17.75 -12.99
C PHE A 252 13.06 16.34 -12.81
N ARG A 253 12.65 15.67 -11.74
CA ARG A 253 13.01 14.27 -11.47
C ARG A 253 11.77 13.41 -11.24
N VAL A 254 11.90 12.13 -11.54
CA VAL A 254 10.87 11.11 -11.33
C VAL A 254 11.47 9.99 -10.50
N GLU A 255 10.72 9.51 -9.53
CA GLU A 255 11.11 8.39 -8.68
C GLU A 255 10.01 7.35 -8.72
N ARG A 256 10.33 6.13 -9.18
CA ARG A 256 9.41 5.00 -9.09
C ARG A 256 9.25 4.57 -7.65
N SER A 257 8.03 4.64 -7.13
CA SER A 257 7.70 4.18 -5.80
C SER A 257 7.60 2.65 -5.75
N TYR A 258 6.85 2.07 -6.68
CA TYR A 258 6.70 0.62 -6.87
C TYR A 258 6.18 0.29 -8.27
N GLU A 259 6.43 -0.94 -8.71
CA GLU A 259 5.86 -1.50 -9.93
C GLU A 259 4.46 -2.07 -9.68
N GLY A 260 3.61 -2.01 -10.70
CA GLY A 260 2.32 -2.70 -10.71
C GLY A 260 2.47 -4.20 -10.89
N TYR A 261 1.40 -4.92 -10.56
CA TYR A 261 1.32 -6.36 -10.79
C TYR A 261 -0.10 -6.77 -11.17
N ARG A 262 -0.19 -7.98 -11.71
CA ARG A 262 -1.45 -8.68 -11.92
C ARG A 262 -1.27 -10.17 -11.57
N ILE A 263 -2.26 -10.73 -10.89
CA ILE A 263 -2.39 -12.16 -10.62
C ILE A 263 -3.31 -12.73 -11.69
N GLU A 264 -2.79 -13.73 -12.40
CA GLU A 264 -3.49 -14.32 -13.54
C GLU A 264 -4.37 -15.50 -13.11
N GLU A 265 -5.39 -15.78 -13.89
CA GLU A 265 -6.21 -16.98 -13.67
C GLU A 265 -5.35 -18.24 -13.72
N GLY A 266 -5.67 -19.22 -12.84
CA GLY A 266 -4.91 -20.46 -12.71
C GLY A 266 -3.74 -20.37 -11.71
N GLU A 267 -3.38 -19.18 -11.20
CA GLU A 267 -2.38 -19.09 -10.14
C GLU A 267 -2.91 -19.73 -8.84
N PRO A 268 -2.12 -20.57 -8.16
CA PRO A 268 -2.61 -21.42 -7.07
C PRO A 268 -3.25 -20.64 -5.92
N GLN A 269 -2.70 -19.47 -5.52
CA GLN A 269 -3.27 -18.63 -4.47
C GLN A 269 -4.61 -18.01 -4.88
N LEU A 270 -4.76 -17.62 -6.16
CA LEU A 270 -6.04 -17.07 -6.65
C LEU A 270 -7.11 -18.14 -6.69
N GLU A 271 -6.78 -19.33 -7.23
CA GLU A 271 -7.75 -20.41 -7.32
C GLU A 271 -8.13 -20.97 -5.95
N ALA A 272 -7.19 -20.96 -4.98
CA ALA A 272 -7.48 -21.31 -3.60
C ALA A 272 -8.45 -20.33 -2.93
N ALA A 273 -8.22 -19.03 -3.06
CA ALA A 273 -9.09 -18.00 -2.51
C ALA A 273 -10.49 -18.00 -3.16
N LYS A 274 -10.59 -18.20 -4.49
CA LYS A 274 -11.88 -18.35 -5.21
C LYS A 274 -12.65 -19.57 -4.70
N ALA A 275 -11.98 -20.69 -4.51
CA ALA A 275 -12.61 -21.91 -3.98
C ALA A 275 -13.07 -21.72 -2.53
N ALA A 276 -12.27 -21.06 -1.69
CA ALA A 276 -12.62 -20.73 -0.32
C ALA A 276 -13.90 -19.89 -0.25
N ILE A 277 -13.99 -18.81 -1.01
CA ILE A 277 -15.16 -17.93 -1.05
C ILE A 277 -16.41 -18.71 -1.50
N ARG A 278 -16.29 -19.52 -2.55
CA ARG A 278 -17.42 -20.36 -3.02
C ARG A 278 -17.86 -21.39 -1.99
N SER A 279 -16.93 -21.99 -1.25
CA SER A 279 -17.27 -22.95 -0.19
C SER A 279 -18.09 -22.34 0.95
N LEU A 280 -18.04 -21.01 1.08
CA LEU A 280 -18.81 -20.23 2.05
C LEU A 280 -20.13 -19.67 1.46
N GLY A 281 -20.52 -20.11 0.26
CA GLY A 281 -21.76 -19.71 -0.40
C GLY A 281 -21.72 -18.31 -1.03
N MET A 282 -20.52 -17.75 -1.26
CA MET A 282 -20.34 -16.45 -1.90
C MET A 282 -19.72 -16.62 -3.30
N GLU A 283 -19.84 -15.61 -4.16
CA GLU A 283 -19.16 -15.56 -5.46
C GLU A 283 -17.98 -14.59 -5.41
N PRO A 284 -16.75 -15.03 -5.76
CA PRO A 284 -15.58 -14.19 -5.72
C PRO A 284 -15.64 -13.07 -6.75
N LYS A 285 -15.36 -11.84 -6.32
CA LYS A 285 -15.25 -10.64 -7.15
C LYS A 285 -13.78 -10.27 -7.29
N LEU A 286 -13.29 -10.23 -8.52
CA LEU A 286 -11.92 -9.83 -8.81
C LEU A 286 -11.84 -8.33 -9.03
N LEU A 287 -11.06 -7.66 -8.22
CA LEU A 287 -10.93 -6.20 -8.24
C LEU A 287 -9.52 -5.79 -8.67
N ALA A 288 -9.46 -4.57 -9.21
CA ALA A 288 -8.22 -3.87 -9.45
C ALA A 288 -8.11 -2.69 -8.47
N SER A 289 -6.98 -2.58 -7.77
CA SER A 289 -6.71 -1.46 -6.88
C SER A 289 -6.28 -0.21 -7.65
N GLY A 290 -6.60 0.96 -7.09
CA GLY A 290 -5.99 2.25 -7.46
C GLY A 290 -4.78 2.62 -6.61
N GLY A 291 -4.56 1.92 -5.49
CA GLY A 291 -3.44 2.04 -4.57
C GLY A 291 -2.43 0.90 -4.71
N GLY A 292 -1.30 1.04 -4.03
CA GLY A 292 -0.34 -0.04 -3.85
C GLY A 292 -0.45 -0.59 -2.44
N SER A 293 0.13 -1.74 -2.21
CA SER A 293 0.30 -2.41 -0.93
C SER A 293 1.63 -3.15 -0.91
N ASP A 294 1.97 -3.76 0.21
CA ASP A 294 3.16 -4.61 0.31
C ASP A 294 3.20 -5.72 -0.75
N ALA A 295 2.04 -6.15 -1.25
CA ALA A 295 1.95 -7.09 -2.37
C ALA A 295 2.73 -6.62 -3.61
N ASN A 296 2.77 -5.31 -3.91
CA ASN A 296 3.55 -4.78 -5.01
C ASN A 296 5.04 -5.11 -4.85
N ILE A 297 5.56 -4.95 -3.64
CA ILE A 297 6.97 -5.21 -3.35
C ILE A 297 7.28 -6.70 -3.32
N PHE A 298 6.41 -7.50 -2.68
CA PHE A 298 6.60 -8.95 -2.65
C PHE A 298 6.57 -9.57 -4.04
N VAL A 299 5.67 -9.13 -4.92
CA VAL A 299 5.63 -9.60 -6.31
C VAL A 299 6.91 -9.23 -7.06
N GLN A 300 7.45 -8.03 -6.89
CA GLN A 300 8.75 -7.63 -7.46
C GLN A 300 9.89 -8.50 -6.92
N LYS A 301 9.81 -8.93 -5.66
CA LYS A 301 10.79 -9.82 -5.00
C LYS A 301 10.55 -11.31 -5.28
N GLY A 302 9.60 -11.65 -6.15
CA GLY A 302 9.35 -13.02 -6.63
C GLY A 302 8.39 -13.85 -5.79
N ILE A 303 7.61 -13.20 -4.89
CA ILE A 303 6.53 -13.84 -4.11
C ILE A 303 5.19 -13.38 -4.69
N ARG A 304 4.48 -14.26 -5.38
CA ARG A 304 3.18 -13.97 -6.01
C ARG A 304 2.10 -13.81 -4.95
N CYS A 305 1.67 -12.57 -4.69
CA CYS A 305 0.75 -12.25 -3.60
C CYS A 305 -0.62 -11.83 -4.11
N LEU A 306 -1.66 -12.38 -3.46
CA LEU A 306 -3.06 -11.97 -3.63
C LEU A 306 -3.50 -11.20 -2.40
N ILE A 307 -4.19 -10.05 -2.60
CA ILE A 307 -4.75 -9.29 -1.48
C ILE A 307 -6.13 -9.84 -1.14
N LEU A 308 -6.31 -10.16 0.15
CA LEU A 308 -7.56 -10.64 0.74
C LEU A 308 -8.23 -9.54 1.57
N PRO A 309 -9.56 -9.58 1.72
CA PRO A 309 -10.32 -8.60 2.49
C PRO A 309 -10.03 -8.70 4.00
N THR A 310 -10.21 -7.59 4.70
CA THR A 310 -10.03 -7.48 6.15
C THR A 310 -11.30 -7.11 6.91
N GLY A 311 -12.31 -6.59 6.23
CA GLY A 311 -13.51 -6.08 6.85
C GLY A 311 -13.37 -4.66 7.39
N ALA A 312 -12.25 -3.99 7.16
CA ALA A 312 -12.05 -2.58 7.45
C ALA A 312 -12.71 -1.72 6.36
N ALA A 313 -13.29 -0.60 6.77
CA ALA A 313 -13.99 0.32 5.89
C ALA A 313 -13.68 1.77 6.22
N LYS A 314 -13.82 2.67 5.22
CA LYS A 314 -13.51 4.09 5.31
C LYS A 314 -12.11 4.37 5.85
N VAL A 315 -11.17 3.51 5.50
CA VAL A 315 -9.77 3.59 5.92
C VAL A 315 -9.17 4.97 5.62
N HIS A 316 -8.12 5.36 6.35
CA HIS A 316 -7.47 6.67 6.26
C HIS A 316 -8.34 7.87 6.66
N THR A 317 -9.51 7.64 7.25
CA THR A 317 -10.39 8.71 7.76
C THR A 317 -10.77 8.52 9.22
N LYS A 318 -11.25 9.56 9.88
CA LYS A 318 -11.78 9.47 11.25
C LYS A 318 -13.13 8.71 11.33
N GLU A 319 -13.71 8.39 10.20
CA GLU A 319 -14.94 7.60 10.07
C GLU A 319 -14.64 6.11 9.89
N GLU A 320 -13.36 5.73 9.97
CA GLU A 320 -12.90 4.36 9.84
C GLU A 320 -13.60 3.45 10.86
N TYR A 321 -14.01 2.28 10.41
CA TYR A 321 -14.64 1.26 11.24
C TYR A 321 -14.30 -0.16 10.78
N ALA A 322 -14.53 -1.12 11.67
CA ALA A 322 -14.52 -2.54 11.34
C ALA A 322 -15.76 -3.22 11.96
N ARG A 323 -16.24 -4.28 11.31
CA ARG A 323 -17.34 -5.11 11.81
C ARG A 323 -16.82 -6.47 12.23
N PRO A 324 -16.91 -6.83 13.53
CA PRO A 324 -16.44 -8.13 14.01
C PRO A 324 -17.00 -9.32 13.24
N SER A 325 -18.29 -9.30 12.87
CA SER A 325 -18.90 -10.37 12.07
C SER A 325 -18.28 -10.49 10.67
N VAL A 326 -17.94 -9.36 10.05
CA VAL A 326 -17.29 -9.34 8.72
C VAL A 326 -15.82 -9.77 8.85
N MET A 327 -15.09 -9.29 9.86
CA MET A 327 -13.72 -9.73 10.14
C MET A 327 -13.65 -11.24 10.38
N ALA A 328 -14.60 -11.80 11.15
CA ALA A 328 -14.71 -13.24 11.36
C ALA A 328 -14.93 -13.99 10.04
N LYS A 329 -15.74 -13.42 9.13
CA LYS A 329 -15.97 -13.98 7.79
C LYS A 329 -14.72 -13.91 6.91
N CYS A 330 -13.96 -12.80 6.96
CA CYS A 330 -12.67 -12.68 6.28
C CYS A 330 -11.64 -13.69 6.83
N CYS A 331 -11.63 -13.90 8.16
CA CYS A 331 -10.81 -14.94 8.78
C CYS A 331 -11.20 -16.35 8.27
N GLU A 332 -12.49 -16.65 8.16
CA GLU A 332 -12.98 -17.92 7.62
C GLU A 332 -12.54 -18.09 6.16
N VAL A 333 -12.60 -17.03 5.34
CA VAL A 333 -12.06 -17.03 3.97
C VAL A 333 -10.57 -17.36 3.98
N LEU A 334 -9.77 -16.73 4.84
CA LEU A 334 -8.33 -17.00 4.92
C LEU A 334 -8.05 -18.46 5.33
N VAL A 335 -8.71 -18.98 6.37
CA VAL A 335 -8.55 -20.38 6.81
C VAL A 335 -8.85 -21.35 5.65
N ARG A 336 -9.99 -21.14 4.97
CA ARG A 336 -10.35 -21.96 3.81
C ARG A 336 -9.38 -21.79 2.63
N ALA A 337 -8.87 -20.58 2.41
CA ALA A 337 -7.90 -20.32 1.35
C ALA A 337 -6.57 -21.04 1.63
N VAL A 338 -6.11 -21.10 2.88
CA VAL A 338 -4.94 -21.89 3.29
C VAL A 338 -5.18 -23.38 3.08
N GLU A 339 -6.35 -23.91 3.48
CA GLU A 339 -6.75 -25.30 3.26
C GLU A 339 -6.78 -25.65 1.76
N GLU A 340 -7.41 -24.81 0.94
CA GLU A 340 -7.50 -24.99 -0.51
C GLU A 340 -6.13 -24.90 -1.22
N PHE A 341 -5.28 -23.96 -0.79
CA PHE A 341 -3.92 -23.83 -1.27
C PHE A 341 -3.12 -25.09 -0.92
N THR A 342 -3.22 -25.56 0.31
CA THR A 342 -2.58 -26.80 0.76
C THR A 342 -3.01 -27.98 -0.07
N ARG A 343 -4.31 -28.17 -0.31
CA ARG A 343 -4.85 -29.28 -1.12
C ARG A 343 -4.30 -29.29 -2.55
N ARG A 344 -4.02 -28.10 -3.11
CA ARG A 344 -3.48 -27.94 -4.48
C ARG A 344 -1.97 -28.17 -4.54
N MET A 345 -1.24 -27.83 -3.48
CA MET A 345 0.21 -27.72 -3.48
C MET A 345 0.91 -28.79 -2.65
N ALA A 346 0.22 -29.50 -1.74
CA ALA A 346 0.78 -30.62 -0.98
C ALA A 346 1.23 -31.74 -1.90
N ARG A 347 2.31 -32.41 -1.49
CA ARG A 347 2.92 -33.55 -2.20
C ARG A 347 2.59 -34.87 -1.54
#